data_b4746e986be353a4ace74cd0d04fc2b6
#
_entry.id   b4746e986be353a4ace74cd0d04fc2b6
#
_cell.length_a   1.000
_cell.length_b   1.000
_cell.length_c   1.000
_cell.angle_alpha   90.00
_cell.angle_beta   90.00
_cell.angle_gamma   90.00
#
_symmetry.space_group_name_H-M   'P 1'
#
loop_
_entity.id
_entity.type
_entity.pdbx_description
1 polymer ?
#
loop_
_entity_poly.entity_id
_entity_poly.type
_entity_poly.pdbx_seq_one_letter_code
_entity_poly.pdbx_strand_id
1 'polypeptide(L)'
;MRYLFQSFFQLTPQLSSQWTPQWTSQLIVRLVLQLLAGLLINASVHLPAAAMAADAEVGQTSSESVVIIGSKNFGESYLLSEIAAQMLERQGFSVERRFGLGGTLICYEALRNGEIDFYIEYTGTLSQAVLKMPGKPGREEINAELRALDLQMLGEIGFNNTYAVAVRESQAQKLKLIEVGDLAKYPDLPLAFSHEFLQRGDGWPGLAELYGLTHKVEGIEHG
;
A
#
# COMPACT_ATOMS: atom_id res chain seq x y z
N MET A 1 6.66 -14.37 4.19
CA MET A 1 5.84 -13.32 4.81
C MET A 1 5.81 -12.15 3.84
N ARG A 2 4.64 -11.80 3.32
CA ARG A 2 4.46 -10.80 2.26
C ARG A 2 3.87 -9.52 2.84
N TYR A 3 4.16 -8.33 2.28
CA TYR A 3 4.02 -7.05 2.97
C TYR A 3 3.16 -6.01 2.24
N LEU A 4 2.38 -5.24 2.99
CA LEU A 4 1.55 -4.11 2.56
C LEU A 4 1.93 -2.82 3.27
N PHE A 5 2.13 -1.71 2.55
CA PHE A 5 2.44 -0.38 3.09
C PHE A 5 1.21 0.54 3.16
N GLN A 6 1.09 1.34 4.19
CA GLN A 6 -0.09 2.15 4.52
C GLN A 6 0.19 3.66 4.56
N SER A 7 -0.80 4.48 4.20
CA SER A 7 -0.77 5.94 4.33
C SER A 7 -1.87 6.49 5.24
N PHE A 8 -1.51 7.39 6.18
CA PHE A 8 -2.45 8.11 7.06
C PHE A 8 -1.94 9.51 7.37
N PHE A 9 -2.78 10.55 7.22
CA PHE A 9 -2.50 11.90 7.72
C PHE A 9 -3.78 12.54 8.29
N GLN A 10 -3.69 13.05 9.52
CA GLN A 10 -4.64 14.04 10.06
C GLN A 10 -3.89 15.37 10.24
N LEU A 11 -4.39 16.41 9.59
CA LEU A 11 -3.95 17.79 9.80
C LEU A 11 -4.67 18.36 11.03
N THR A 12 -3.94 18.58 12.10
CA THR A 12 -4.26 19.62 13.08
C THR A 12 -3.20 20.71 12.96
N PRO A 13 -3.57 21.99 12.86
CA PRO A 13 -2.61 23.08 12.80
C PRO A 13 -2.25 23.48 14.24
N GLN A 14 -1.03 23.15 14.68
CA GLN A 14 -0.30 24.00 15.64
C GLN A 14 1.16 23.59 15.86
N LEU A 15 2.02 24.58 15.55
CA LEU A 15 3.27 24.98 16.23
C LEU A 15 4.55 24.14 16.09
N SER A 16 5.44 24.77 15.33
CA SER A 16 6.84 25.09 15.65
C SER A 16 7.87 23.96 15.87
N SER A 17 8.86 24.02 14.97
CA SER A 17 10.30 23.90 15.20
C SER A 17 10.83 22.76 16.09
N GLN A 18 11.58 21.92 15.45
CA GLN A 18 12.55 20.96 15.94
C GLN A 18 12.17 19.48 15.68
N TRP A 19 12.36 19.03 14.45
CA TRP A 19 12.50 17.61 14.19
C TRP A 19 13.74 17.37 13.33
N THR A 20 14.80 16.89 13.95
CA THR A 20 15.93 16.27 13.27
C THR A 20 15.62 14.80 12.98
N PRO A 21 15.89 14.28 11.78
CA PRO A 21 15.53 12.91 11.42
C PRO A 21 16.65 11.96 11.86
N GLN A 22 16.66 11.54 13.10
CA GLN A 22 17.64 10.54 13.60
C GLN A 22 17.04 9.17 13.96
N TRP A 23 15.73 8.95 13.84
CA TRP A 23 15.11 7.71 14.34
C TRP A 23 14.75 6.68 13.28
N THR A 24 14.71 7.04 12.01
CA THR A 24 14.22 6.14 10.93
C THR A 24 15.27 5.15 10.43
N SER A 25 16.55 5.44 10.53
CA SER A 25 17.61 4.55 10.03
C SER A 25 17.98 3.42 10.99
N GLN A 26 17.76 3.58 12.30
CA GLN A 26 18.20 2.58 13.28
C GLN A 26 17.24 1.41 13.50
N LEU A 27 15.93 1.59 13.26
CA LEU A 27 14.94 0.53 13.46
C LEU A 27 14.92 -0.50 12.34
N ILE A 28 15.07 -0.06 11.09
CA ILE A 28 15.12 -0.97 9.93
C ILE A 28 16.40 -1.80 9.96
N VAL A 29 17.55 -1.17 10.28
CA VAL A 29 18.84 -1.87 10.38
C VAL A 29 18.85 -2.89 11.54
N ARG A 30 18.19 -2.60 12.66
CA ARG A 30 18.13 -3.56 13.79
C ARG A 30 17.28 -4.80 13.49
N LEU A 31 16.20 -4.66 12.74
CA LEU A 31 15.34 -5.81 12.39
C LEU A 31 16.05 -6.77 11.41
N VAL A 32 16.78 -6.22 10.44
CA VAL A 32 17.59 -7.01 9.48
C VAL A 32 18.78 -7.69 10.17
N LEU A 33 19.45 -7.02 11.10
CA LEU A 33 20.58 -7.58 11.84
C LEU A 33 20.17 -8.68 12.83
N GLN A 34 18.98 -8.64 13.41
CA GLN A 34 18.49 -9.70 14.29
C GLN A 34 18.09 -10.98 13.53
N LEU A 35 17.64 -10.87 12.29
CA LEU A 35 17.38 -12.03 11.43
C LEU A 35 18.67 -12.70 10.93
N LEU A 36 19.77 -11.95 10.77
CA LEU A 36 21.07 -12.49 10.38
C LEU A 36 21.83 -13.14 11.55
N ALA A 37 21.64 -12.66 12.79
CA ALA A 37 22.28 -13.22 13.97
C ALA A 37 21.68 -14.57 14.42
N GLY A 38 20.43 -14.87 14.06
CA GLY A 38 19.75 -16.14 14.38
C GLY A 38 20.23 -17.34 13.57
N LEU A 39 20.98 -17.13 12.48
CA LEU A 39 21.42 -18.20 11.57
C LEU A 39 22.85 -18.71 11.86
N LEU A 40 23.59 -18.12 12.81
CA LEU A 40 25.00 -18.44 13.07
C LEU A 40 25.27 -19.27 14.32
N ILE A 41 24.28 -19.80 15.01
CA ILE A 41 24.45 -20.65 16.18
C ILE A 41 23.91 -22.04 15.89
N ASN A 42 24.58 -22.84 15.09
CA ASN A 42 24.64 -24.31 15.21
C ASN A 42 25.53 -24.92 14.12
N ALA A 43 26.82 -24.89 14.30
CA ALA A 43 27.73 -25.84 13.65
C ALA A 43 29.07 -25.88 14.40
N SER A 44 29.10 -26.58 15.53
CA SER A 44 30.36 -27.07 16.09
C SER A 44 30.39 -28.58 15.87
N VAL A 45 30.99 -29.02 14.79
CA VAL A 45 31.38 -30.43 14.61
C VAL A 45 32.83 -30.47 14.18
N HIS A 46 33.59 -31.27 14.93
CA HIS A 46 35.05 -31.47 14.81
C HIS A 46 35.48 -32.02 13.45
N LEU A 47 36.55 -31.42 12.91
CA LEU A 47 37.33 -32.01 11.81
C LEU A 47 38.58 -32.73 12.31
N PRO A 48 38.98 -33.86 11.70
CA PRO A 48 40.36 -34.25 11.63
C PRO A 48 41.02 -33.70 10.35
N ALA A 49 42.24 -33.20 10.50
CA ALA A 49 43.07 -32.68 9.41
C ALA A 49 43.65 -33.85 8.59
N ALA A 50 43.54 -33.76 7.25
CA ALA A 50 44.48 -34.29 6.30
C ALA A 50 44.29 -33.65 4.91
N ALA A 51 45.24 -32.88 4.50
CA ALA A 51 45.83 -32.60 3.17
C ALA A 51 45.02 -32.88 1.89
N MET A 52 44.88 -31.84 1.03
CA MET A 52 45.63 -31.64 -0.23
C MET A 52 44.88 -30.57 -1.07
N ALA A 53 45.72 -29.68 -1.64
CA ALA A 53 45.29 -28.61 -2.50
C ALA A 53 44.55 -29.07 -3.76
N ALA A 54 43.45 -28.42 -4.09
CA ALA A 54 43.01 -28.16 -5.44
C ALA A 54 42.17 -26.88 -5.41
N ASP A 55 42.65 -25.88 -6.12
CA ASP A 55 41.93 -24.65 -6.40
C ASP A 55 40.62 -24.99 -7.10
N ALA A 56 39.52 -24.90 -6.36
CA ALA A 56 38.21 -24.78 -6.91
C ALA A 56 37.63 -23.47 -6.35
N GLU A 57 37.67 -22.43 -7.16
CA GLU A 57 36.81 -21.28 -6.98
C GLU A 57 35.34 -21.78 -6.97
N VAL A 58 34.87 -22.11 -5.77
CA VAL A 58 33.44 -22.25 -5.57
C VAL A 58 32.87 -20.84 -5.59
N GLY A 59 32.50 -20.41 -6.79
CA GLY A 59 31.62 -19.25 -6.96
C GLY A 59 30.40 -19.48 -6.08
N GLN A 60 30.38 -18.85 -4.91
CA GLN A 60 29.15 -18.65 -4.16
C GLN A 60 28.29 -17.73 -5.01
N THR A 61 27.50 -18.31 -5.90
CA THR A 61 26.28 -17.68 -6.39
C THR A 61 25.34 -17.60 -5.19
N SER A 62 25.52 -16.56 -4.36
CA SER A 62 24.43 -16.06 -3.55
C SER A 62 23.31 -15.77 -4.55
N SER A 63 22.26 -16.54 -4.55
CA SER A 63 21.05 -16.19 -5.29
C SER A 63 20.59 -14.87 -4.65
N GLU A 64 20.95 -13.76 -5.27
CA GLU A 64 20.44 -12.45 -4.88
C GLU A 64 18.92 -12.55 -4.94
N SER A 65 18.28 -12.55 -3.77
CA SER A 65 16.82 -12.60 -3.69
C SER A 65 16.30 -11.29 -4.28
N VAL A 66 15.70 -11.38 -5.45
CA VAL A 66 15.07 -10.25 -6.13
C VAL A 66 13.77 -9.92 -5.39
N VAL A 67 13.60 -8.67 -5.01
CA VAL A 67 12.35 -8.16 -4.42
C VAL A 67 11.45 -7.66 -5.54
N ILE A 68 10.26 -8.23 -5.67
CA ILE A 68 9.30 -7.88 -6.72
C ILE A 68 8.26 -6.90 -6.16
N ILE A 69 8.25 -5.68 -6.69
CA ILE A 69 7.33 -4.62 -6.25
C ILE A 69 6.21 -4.45 -7.28
N GLY A 70 4.96 -4.50 -6.80
CA GLY A 70 3.78 -4.19 -7.60
C GLY A 70 3.33 -2.74 -7.47
N SER A 71 2.49 -2.28 -8.41
CA SER A 71 1.69 -1.06 -8.25
C SER A 71 0.31 -1.19 -8.87
N LYS A 72 -0.65 -0.40 -8.35
CA LYS A 72 -1.90 -0.14 -9.05
C LYS A 72 -1.64 0.74 -10.28
N ASN A 73 -2.66 0.85 -11.16
CA ASN A 73 -2.56 1.53 -12.46
C ASN A 73 -2.92 3.03 -12.40
N PHE A 74 -2.46 3.77 -11.39
CA PHE A 74 -2.65 5.22 -11.29
C PHE A 74 -1.39 5.94 -10.77
N GLY A 75 -1.27 7.23 -11.07
CA GLY A 75 -0.04 8.01 -10.94
C GLY A 75 0.62 7.98 -9.56
N GLU A 76 -0.15 8.13 -8.48
CA GLU A 76 0.40 8.08 -7.11
C GLU A 76 0.96 6.71 -6.77
N SER A 77 0.27 5.62 -7.17
CA SER A 77 0.74 4.26 -6.90
C SER A 77 2.06 3.96 -7.62
N TYR A 78 2.22 4.42 -8.88
CA TYR A 78 3.50 4.34 -9.59
C TYR A 78 4.61 5.06 -8.86
N LEU A 79 4.35 6.32 -8.44
CA LEU A 79 5.35 7.15 -7.77
C LEU A 79 5.80 6.53 -6.45
N LEU A 80 4.86 6.09 -5.62
CA LEU A 80 5.18 5.49 -4.32
C LEU A 80 5.92 4.16 -4.45
N SER A 81 5.53 3.32 -5.41
CA SER A 81 6.21 2.06 -5.67
C SER A 81 7.62 2.29 -6.21
N GLU A 82 7.83 3.31 -7.06
CA GLU A 82 9.16 3.67 -7.54
C GLU A 82 10.06 4.21 -6.42
N ILE A 83 9.52 5.03 -5.51
CA ILE A 83 10.27 5.49 -4.33
C ILE A 83 10.71 4.28 -3.48
N ALA A 84 9.80 3.33 -3.23
CA ALA A 84 10.12 2.13 -2.47
C ALA A 84 11.18 1.27 -3.17
N ALA A 85 11.09 1.11 -4.50
CA ALA A 85 12.08 0.40 -5.30
C ALA A 85 13.48 1.01 -5.15
N GLN A 86 13.60 2.33 -5.36
CA GLN A 86 14.88 3.03 -5.21
C GLN A 86 15.43 2.99 -3.78
N MET A 87 14.56 2.99 -2.78
CA MET A 87 15.01 2.85 -1.38
C MET A 87 15.61 1.46 -1.12
N LEU A 88 15.04 0.40 -1.66
CA LEU A 88 15.56 -0.96 -1.55
C LEU A 88 16.87 -1.14 -2.33
N GLU A 89 16.93 -0.62 -3.56
CA GLU A 89 18.17 -0.64 -4.37
C GLU A 89 19.32 0.06 -3.67
N ARG A 90 19.07 1.19 -3.00
CA ARG A 90 20.09 1.88 -2.19
C ARG A 90 20.57 1.06 -0.99
N GLN A 91 19.78 0.10 -0.53
CA GLN A 91 20.15 -0.85 0.53
C GLN A 91 20.82 -2.12 -0.03
N GLY A 92 21.04 -2.20 -1.35
CA GLY A 92 21.72 -3.31 -2.00
C GLY A 92 20.80 -4.46 -2.42
N PHE A 93 19.48 -4.28 -2.41
CA PHE A 93 18.55 -5.29 -2.93
C PHE A 93 18.44 -5.18 -4.44
N SER A 94 18.36 -6.33 -5.13
CA SER A 94 17.90 -6.38 -6.51
C SER A 94 16.39 -6.23 -6.54
N VAL A 95 15.84 -5.34 -7.38
CA VAL A 95 14.41 -5.03 -7.43
C VAL A 95 13.85 -5.25 -8.82
N GLU A 96 12.77 -6.02 -8.91
CA GLU A 96 11.92 -6.15 -10.10
C GLU A 96 10.66 -5.28 -9.93
N ARG A 97 10.36 -4.46 -10.94
CA ARG A 97 9.19 -3.58 -10.96
C ARG A 97 8.08 -4.21 -11.79
N ARG A 98 6.95 -4.54 -11.17
CA ARG A 98 5.71 -5.00 -11.82
C ARG A 98 4.62 -3.96 -11.62
N PHE A 99 4.80 -2.81 -12.25
CA PHE A 99 3.90 -1.67 -12.09
C PHE A 99 2.70 -1.74 -13.03
N GLY A 100 1.58 -1.11 -12.61
CA GLY A 100 0.38 -1.02 -13.40
C GLY A 100 -0.37 -2.34 -13.56
N LEU A 101 -0.32 -3.21 -12.58
CA LEU A 101 -0.99 -4.52 -12.62
C LEU A 101 -2.51 -4.38 -12.80
N GLY A 102 -3.11 -3.34 -12.25
CA GLY A 102 -4.55 -3.10 -12.30
C GLY A 102 -5.06 -2.42 -11.04
N GLY A 103 -6.34 -2.63 -10.72
CA GLY A 103 -6.95 -2.12 -9.50
C GLY A 103 -6.58 -2.92 -8.24
N THR A 104 -7.20 -2.56 -7.12
CA THR A 104 -6.96 -3.12 -5.79
C THR A 104 -6.95 -4.64 -5.74
N LEU A 105 -7.99 -5.29 -6.27
CA LEU A 105 -8.10 -6.75 -6.16
C LEU A 105 -7.05 -7.48 -6.98
N ILE A 106 -6.62 -6.93 -8.11
CA ILE A 106 -5.56 -7.53 -8.96
C ILE A 106 -4.22 -7.50 -8.22
N CYS A 107 -3.85 -6.36 -7.63
CA CYS A 107 -2.62 -6.25 -6.85
C CYS A 107 -2.66 -7.14 -5.60
N TYR A 108 -3.80 -7.22 -4.93
CA TYR A 108 -3.98 -8.09 -3.78
C TYR A 108 -3.82 -9.58 -4.12
N GLU A 109 -4.43 -10.05 -5.21
CA GLU A 109 -4.28 -11.43 -5.66
C GLU A 109 -2.85 -11.73 -6.12
N ALA A 110 -2.19 -10.81 -6.82
CA ALA A 110 -0.79 -10.95 -7.18
C ALA A 110 0.11 -11.12 -5.94
N LEU A 111 -0.15 -10.35 -4.87
CA LEU A 111 0.54 -10.50 -3.59
C LEU A 111 0.26 -11.86 -2.94
N ARG A 112 -1.00 -12.28 -2.87
CA ARG A 112 -1.39 -13.58 -2.31
C ARG A 112 -0.73 -14.74 -3.02
N ASN A 113 -0.69 -14.70 -4.34
CA ASN A 113 -0.14 -15.75 -5.18
C ASN A 113 1.39 -15.74 -5.24
N GLY A 114 2.05 -14.71 -4.70
CA GLY A 114 3.49 -14.58 -4.73
C GLY A 114 4.07 -14.12 -6.05
N GLU A 115 3.25 -13.50 -6.86
CA GLU A 115 3.68 -12.86 -8.08
C GLU A 115 4.43 -11.54 -7.79
N ILE A 116 4.10 -10.89 -6.67
CA ILE A 116 4.82 -9.73 -6.12
C ILE A 116 5.08 -9.97 -4.62
N ASP A 117 6.09 -9.31 -4.07
CA ASP A 117 6.44 -9.37 -2.66
C ASP A 117 5.73 -8.30 -1.83
N PHE A 118 5.52 -7.12 -2.42
CA PHE A 118 4.70 -6.08 -1.82
C PHE A 118 4.20 -5.05 -2.84
N TYR A 119 3.20 -4.26 -2.43
CA TYR A 119 2.73 -3.06 -3.11
C TYR A 119 2.22 -2.05 -2.09
N ILE A 120 2.00 -0.79 -2.52
CA ILE A 120 1.47 0.26 -1.67
C ILE A 120 -0.05 0.20 -1.68
N GLU A 121 -0.66 0.14 -0.48
CA GLU A 121 -2.11 0.07 -0.31
C GLU A 121 -2.59 1.09 0.73
N TYR A 122 -3.88 1.40 0.68
CA TYR A 122 -4.54 2.33 1.62
C TYR A 122 -5.34 1.54 2.65
N THR A 123 -5.26 1.94 3.93
CA THR A 123 -5.97 1.24 5.02
C THR A 123 -7.45 1.14 4.80
N GLY A 124 -8.08 2.24 4.36
CA GLY A 124 -9.52 2.23 4.05
C GLY A 124 -9.86 1.26 2.94
N THR A 125 -9.06 1.19 1.88
CA THR A 125 -9.26 0.25 0.77
C THR A 125 -9.01 -1.18 1.23
N LEU A 126 -7.93 -1.42 1.96
CA LEU A 126 -7.61 -2.75 2.48
C LEU A 126 -8.74 -3.28 3.39
N SER A 127 -9.20 -2.46 4.34
CA SER A 127 -10.25 -2.88 5.27
C SER A 127 -11.61 -3.03 4.60
N GLN A 128 -12.03 -2.09 3.75
CA GLN A 128 -13.40 -2.06 3.21
C GLN A 128 -13.55 -2.85 1.92
N ALA A 129 -12.59 -2.75 0.98
CA ALA A 129 -12.73 -3.40 -0.32
C ALA A 129 -12.16 -4.83 -0.32
N VAL A 130 -11.05 -5.07 0.39
CA VAL A 130 -10.36 -6.37 0.39
C VAL A 130 -10.88 -7.26 1.52
N LEU A 131 -10.72 -6.83 2.77
CA LEU A 131 -11.04 -7.63 3.96
C LEU A 131 -12.51 -7.54 4.37
N LYS A 132 -13.26 -6.59 3.83
CA LYS A 132 -14.69 -6.36 4.11
C LYS A 132 -15.00 -6.24 5.61
N MET A 133 -14.12 -5.60 6.34
CA MET A 133 -14.26 -5.37 7.77
C MET A 133 -15.27 -4.24 8.04
N PRO A 134 -16.12 -4.36 9.06
CA PRO A 134 -17.06 -3.31 9.41
C PRO A 134 -16.36 -2.10 10.06
N GLY A 135 -16.94 -0.92 9.90
CA GLY A 135 -16.48 0.30 10.58
C GLY A 135 -15.13 0.82 10.07
N LYS A 136 -14.31 1.31 10.99
CA LYS A 136 -12.96 1.83 10.74
C LYS A 136 -11.95 1.08 11.62
N PRO A 137 -11.56 -0.15 11.25
CA PRO A 137 -10.64 -0.95 12.05
C PRO A 137 -9.27 -0.29 12.14
N GLY A 138 -8.62 -0.45 13.29
CA GLY A 138 -7.25 -0.02 13.50
C GLY A 138 -6.25 -0.94 12.84
N ARG A 139 -4.98 -0.51 12.80
CA ARG A 139 -3.89 -1.26 12.18
C ARG A 139 -3.71 -2.67 12.74
N GLU A 140 -3.84 -2.83 14.07
CA GLU A 140 -3.69 -4.14 14.70
C GLU A 140 -4.80 -5.12 14.33
N GLU A 141 -6.04 -4.63 14.19
CA GLU A 141 -7.17 -5.43 13.74
C GLU A 141 -6.99 -5.87 12.29
N ILE A 142 -6.56 -4.95 11.40
CA ILE A 142 -6.24 -5.26 10.02
C ILE A 142 -5.13 -6.31 9.93
N ASN A 143 -4.04 -6.13 10.70
CA ASN A 143 -2.94 -7.08 10.72
C ASN A 143 -3.33 -8.45 11.31
N ALA A 144 -4.31 -8.50 12.21
CA ALA A 144 -4.81 -9.78 12.71
C ALA A 144 -5.45 -10.61 11.59
N GLU A 145 -6.29 -9.98 10.74
CA GLU A 145 -6.88 -10.63 9.56
C GLU A 145 -5.83 -11.02 8.51
N LEU A 146 -4.87 -10.13 8.25
CA LEU A 146 -3.82 -10.39 7.27
C LEU A 146 -2.91 -11.57 7.66
N ARG A 147 -2.61 -11.74 8.95
CA ARG A 147 -1.80 -12.88 9.42
C ARG A 147 -2.42 -14.22 9.10
N ALA A 148 -3.74 -14.34 9.10
CA ALA A 148 -4.44 -15.57 8.69
C ALA A 148 -4.24 -15.89 7.21
N LEU A 149 -3.76 -14.93 6.42
CA LEU A 149 -3.50 -15.03 4.98
C LEU A 149 -1.99 -15.01 4.66
N ASP A 150 -1.12 -15.18 5.66
CA ASP A 150 0.34 -15.02 5.55
C ASP A 150 0.79 -13.67 5.00
N LEU A 151 -0.01 -12.63 5.24
CA LEU A 151 0.25 -11.26 4.84
C LEU A 151 0.49 -10.36 6.05
N GLN A 152 1.14 -9.24 5.83
CA GLN A 152 1.37 -8.22 6.86
C GLN A 152 1.39 -6.82 6.26
N MET A 153 0.74 -5.89 6.95
CA MET A 153 0.90 -4.46 6.72
C MET A 153 2.12 -3.97 7.50
N LEU A 154 3.12 -3.41 6.81
CA LEU A 154 4.39 -2.98 7.43
C LEU A 154 4.22 -1.67 8.21
N GLY A 155 4.31 -0.55 7.53
CA GLY A 155 4.29 0.77 8.14
C GLY A 155 3.42 1.76 7.38
N GLU A 156 3.13 2.87 8.03
CA GLU A 156 2.43 3.98 7.40
C GLU A 156 3.45 4.88 6.71
N ILE A 157 3.13 5.33 5.49
CA ILE A 157 4.00 6.22 4.72
C ILE A 157 3.82 7.68 5.16
N GLY A 158 2.73 7.97 5.89
CA GLY A 158 2.53 9.25 6.55
C GLY A 158 1.75 10.28 5.72
N PHE A 159 0.94 9.88 4.75
CA PHE A 159 0.00 10.77 4.07
C PHE A 159 -1.38 10.12 3.90
N ASN A 160 -2.37 10.92 3.53
CA ASN A 160 -3.74 10.49 3.32
C ASN A 160 -4.15 10.75 1.87
N ASN A 161 -4.76 9.73 1.24
CA ASN A 161 -5.42 9.85 -0.04
C ASN A 161 -6.89 9.45 0.14
N THR A 162 -7.75 10.42 0.37
CA THR A 162 -9.19 10.22 0.54
C THR A 162 -9.94 10.51 -0.76
N TYR A 163 -11.12 9.91 -0.89
CA TYR A 163 -12.02 10.27 -1.97
C TYR A 163 -12.55 11.70 -1.80
N ALA A 164 -12.73 12.40 -2.92
CA ALA A 164 -13.38 13.69 -2.98
C ALA A 164 -14.33 13.75 -4.18
N VAL A 165 -15.50 14.33 -3.99
CA VAL A 165 -16.41 14.64 -5.10
C VAL A 165 -16.00 15.96 -5.70
N ALA A 166 -15.53 15.95 -6.94
CA ALA A 166 -15.09 17.14 -7.66
C ALA A 166 -16.16 17.61 -8.65
N VAL A 167 -16.31 18.90 -8.78
CA VAL A 167 -17.18 19.57 -9.77
C VAL A 167 -16.44 20.76 -10.36
N ARG A 168 -16.71 21.06 -11.63
CA ARG A 168 -16.15 22.27 -12.26
C ARG A 168 -16.63 23.51 -11.53
N GLU A 169 -15.74 24.43 -11.22
CA GLU A 169 -16.07 25.65 -10.48
C GLU A 169 -17.20 26.45 -11.11
N SER A 170 -17.18 26.63 -12.44
CA SER A 170 -18.26 27.32 -13.17
C SER A 170 -19.64 26.64 -12.99
N GLN A 171 -19.67 25.32 -12.88
CA GLN A 171 -20.89 24.57 -12.62
C GLN A 171 -21.31 24.67 -11.15
N ALA A 172 -20.36 24.60 -10.22
CA ALA A 172 -20.63 24.80 -8.80
C ALA A 172 -21.25 26.18 -8.55
N GLN A 173 -20.67 27.22 -9.13
CA GLN A 173 -21.21 28.60 -9.03
C GLN A 173 -22.61 28.73 -9.65
N LYS A 174 -22.81 28.19 -10.86
CA LYS A 174 -24.10 28.25 -11.56
C LYS A 174 -25.22 27.56 -10.78
N LEU A 175 -24.91 26.39 -10.20
CA LEU A 175 -25.88 25.57 -9.47
C LEU A 175 -25.85 25.83 -7.96
N LYS A 176 -24.96 26.72 -7.49
CA LYS A 176 -24.77 27.04 -6.07
C LYS A 176 -24.48 25.80 -5.22
N LEU A 177 -23.61 24.91 -5.73
CA LEU A 177 -23.17 23.73 -5.01
C LEU A 177 -22.04 24.13 -4.05
N ILE A 178 -22.26 23.95 -2.75
CA ILE A 178 -21.30 24.25 -1.69
C ILE A 178 -20.88 22.97 -0.98
N GLU A 179 -21.82 22.05 -0.81
CA GLU A 179 -21.62 20.77 -0.13
C GLU A 179 -22.22 19.62 -0.91
N VAL A 180 -21.85 18.38 -0.56
CA VAL A 180 -22.33 17.18 -1.26
C VAL A 180 -23.86 17.07 -1.22
N GLY A 181 -24.49 17.46 -0.11
CA GLY A 181 -25.95 17.45 0.03
C GLY A 181 -26.70 18.33 -0.97
N ASP A 182 -26.04 19.37 -1.52
CA ASP A 182 -26.66 20.22 -2.54
C ASP A 182 -26.94 19.46 -3.84
N LEU A 183 -26.25 18.38 -4.11
CA LEU A 183 -26.51 17.53 -5.28
C LEU A 183 -27.93 16.99 -5.30
N ALA A 184 -28.54 16.73 -4.14
CA ALA A 184 -29.93 16.25 -4.06
C ALA A 184 -30.94 17.20 -4.72
N LYS A 185 -30.61 18.48 -4.90
CA LYS A 185 -31.45 19.47 -5.61
C LYS A 185 -31.44 19.27 -7.14
N TYR A 186 -30.52 18.47 -7.65
CA TYR A 186 -30.26 18.29 -9.09
C TYR A 186 -30.15 16.82 -9.47
N PRO A 187 -31.20 15.99 -9.30
CA PRO A 187 -31.14 14.55 -9.47
C PRO A 187 -30.77 14.09 -10.88
N ASP A 188 -30.97 14.96 -11.88
CA ASP A 188 -30.63 14.69 -13.28
C ASP A 188 -29.19 15.10 -13.64
N LEU A 189 -28.41 15.64 -12.68
CA LEU A 189 -27.02 15.99 -12.93
C LEU A 189 -26.20 14.71 -13.17
N PRO A 190 -25.51 14.56 -14.33
CA PRO A 190 -24.73 13.37 -14.58
C PRO A 190 -23.53 13.32 -13.62
N LEU A 191 -23.37 12.17 -12.97
CA LEU A 191 -22.26 11.88 -12.08
C LEU A 191 -21.49 10.65 -12.61
N ALA A 192 -20.16 10.69 -12.47
CA ALA A 192 -19.30 9.58 -12.83
C ALA A 192 -18.28 9.33 -11.72
N PHE A 193 -18.02 8.06 -11.44
CA PHE A 193 -17.07 7.61 -10.42
C PHE A 193 -16.28 6.40 -10.91
N SER A 194 -15.18 6.06 -10.23
CA SER A 194 -14.47 4.82 -10.51
C SER A 194 -15.35 3.59 -10.25
N HIS A 195 -15.13 2.51 -11.00
CA HIS A 195 -15.85 1.26 -10.78
C HIS A 195 -15.70 0.74 -9.34
N GLU A 196 -14.51 0.90 -8.75
CA GLU A 196 -14.26 0.54 -7.36
C GLU A 196 -15.16 1.35 -6.40
N PHE A 197 -15.23 2.68 -6.57
CA PHE A 197 -16.05 3.55 -5.71
C PHE A 197 -17.55 3.22 -5.78
N LEU A 198 -18.04 2.80 -6.95
CA LEU A 198 -19.43 2.38 -7.13
C LEU A 198 -19.79 1.09 -6.39
N GLN A 199 -18.80 0.22 -6.13
CA GLN A 199 -19.02 -1.09 -5.52
C GLN A 199 -18.73 -1.13 -4.01
N ARG A 200 -18.10 -0.11 -3.46
CA ARG A 200 -17.73 -0.05 -2.04
C ARG A 200 -18.91 0.43 -1.21
N GLY A 201 -19.15 -0.20 -0.06
CA GLY A 201 -20.17 0.25 0.89
C GLY A 201 -19.92 1.65 1.43
N ASP A 202 -18.65 2.05 1.59
CA ASP A 202 -18.19 3.39 1.98
C ASP A 202 -17.96 4.33 0.78
N GLY A 203 -18.32 3.89 -0.42
CA GLY A 203 -18.28 4.67 -1.66
C GLY A 203 -19.63 5.28 -2.02
N TRP A 204 -20.03 5.15 -3.31
CA TRP A 204 -21.30 5.72 -3.79
C TRP A 204 -22.52 5.23 -3.03
N PRO A 205 -22.73 3.93 -2.74
CA PRO A 205 -23.91 3.49 -1.99
C PRO A 205 -24.06 4.19 -0.64
N GLY A 206 -23.00 4.25 0.16
CA GLY A 206 -23.04 4.94 1.45
C GLY A 206 -23.21 6.46 1.33
N LEU A 207 -22.60 7.08 0.32
CA LEU A 207 -22.74 8.51 0.03
C LEU A 207 -24.18 8.83 -0.37
N ALA A 208 -24.76 8.05 -1.28
CA ALA A 208 -26.13 8.21 -1.75
C ALA A 208 -27.14 8.05 -0.62
N GLU A 209 -26.97 7.06 0.24
CA GLU A 209 -27.83 6.84 1.40
C GLU A 209 -27.73 8.02 2.39
N LEU A 210 -26.51 8.45 2.72
CA LEU A 210 -26.26 9.51 3.71
C LEU A 210 -26.88 10.86 3.31
N TYR A 211 -26.80 11.19 2.01
CA TYR A 211 -27.24 12.50 1.49
C TYR A 211 -28.57 12.43 0.70
N GLY A 212 -29.22 11.27 0.64
CA GLY A 212 -30.48 11.08 -0.09
C GLY A 212 -30.34 11.30 -1.60
N LEU A 213 -29.23 10.89 -2.20
CA LEU A 213 -28.94 11.09 -3.63
C LEU A 213 -29.57 9.98 -4.47
N THR A 214 -30.32 10.36 -5.52
CA THR A 214 -31.00 9.43 -6.42
C THR A 214 -30.45 9.43 -7.85
N HIS A 215 -29.28 9.98 -8.03
CA HIS A 215 -28.64 10.15 -9.34
C HIS A 215 -28.35 8.81 -10.02
N LYS A 216 -28.49 8.81 -11.35
CA LYS A 216 -27.88 7.77 -12.18
C LYS A 216 -26.38 8.07 -12.30
N VAL A 217 -25.58 7.09 -11.96
CA VAL A 217 -24.12 7.23 -11.95
C VAL A 217 -23.47 6.35 -13.01
N GLU A 218 -22.39 6.82 -13.61
CA GLU A 218 -21.60 6.08 -14.57
C GLU A 218 -20.29 5.62 -13.95
N GLY A 219 -19.88 4.38 -14.26
CA GLY A 219 -18.57 3.86 -13.92
C GLY A 219 -17.54 4.27 -14.98
N ILE A 220 -16.46 4.89 -14.57
CA ILE A 220 -15.35 5.26 -15.46
C ILE A 220 -14.03 4.80 -14.84
N GLU A 221 -13.06 4.49 -15.68
CA GLU A 221 -11.67 4.39 -15.25
C GLU A 221 -11.04 5.77 -15.29
N HIS A 222 -10.25 6.06 -14.27
CA HIS A 222 -9.44 7.27 -14.23
C HIS A 222 -7.99 6.89 -13.85
N GLY A 223 -7.03 7.42 -14.57
CA GLY A 223 -5.60 7.25 -14.35
C GLY A 223 -5.04 8.26 -13.37
#